data_190443fbd4e7593b66a980da849d7f7c
#
_entry.id   190443fbd4e7593b66a980da849d7f7c
#
_cell.length_a   1.000
_cell.length_b   1.000
_cell.length_c   1.000
_cell.angle_alpha   90.00
_cell.angle_beta   90.00
_cell.angle_gamma   90.00
#
_symmetry.space_group_name_H-M   'P 1'
#
loop_
_entity.id
_entity.type
_entity.pdbx_description
1 polymer ?
#
loop_
_entity_poly.entity_id
_entity_poly.type
_entity_poly.pdbx_seq_one_letter_code
_entity_poly.pdbx_strand_id
1 'polypeptide(L)'
;MPIFKVIFTIIISIIASFLLIHLLAIFGVFLAFAYPIWWLFTPFKVPDFIDLIRNGIQFREIGVVHAKTFSRVLANLGLILIISLFCVGFVFAESKILFKFGFPPTPKTVSFIIPSKGQYRLGEIFPLKIDIAGIKTPINAIQADLGFDPHRLSVVNISTEDSFANVFIQKEINNEVGYARLTGGLPNPGFFADHGIFGTVFFQSKAPGITKVEFLPSSMVLANDGHGTNVLRDLASVSYLILPEKISKDEEEMQKTISIKPVVLGEKSEDTQMKFYEEEKILGAKVGQEIQEKEKFNLIKILMDSLELIDRLVLTFWGKIFSLFI
;
A
#
# COMPACT_ATOMS: atom_id res chain seq x y z
N MET A 1 13.55 12.77 41.43
CA MET A 1 13.84 13.81 40.43
C MET A 1 15.21 13.76 39.72
N PRO A 2 16.32 13.38 40.32
CA PRO A 2 17.62 13.34 39.59
C PRO A 2 17.69 12.26 38.51
N ILE A 3 17.07 11.10 38.70
CA ILE A 3 17.10 9.96 37.75
C ILE A 3 16.39 10.32 36.43
N PHE A 4 15.27 11.01 36.48
CA PHE A 4 14.55 11.46 35.31
C PHE A 4 15.36 12.43 34.45
N LYS A 5 16.09 13.37 35.08
CA LYS A 5 16.96 14.28 34.35
C LYS A 5 18.11 13.53 33.65
N VAL A 6 18.68 12.54 34.31
CA VAL A 6 19.80 11.73 33.76
C VAL A 6 19.26 10.94 32.54
N ILE A 7 18.16 10.24 32.66
CA ILE A 7 17.53 9.49 31.56
C ILE A 7 17.19 10.42 30.39
N PHE A 8 16.56 11.57 30.67
CA PHE A 8 16.23 12.56 29.65
C PHE A 8 17.45 13.10 28.93
N THR A 9 18.53 13.39 29.67
CA THR A 9 19.81 13.86 29.08
C THR A 9 20.43 12.77 28.19
N ILE A 10 20.40 11.51 28.61
CA ILE A 10 20.90 10.39 27.80
C ILE A 10 20.11 10.26 26.50
N ILE A 11 18.77 10.29 26.57
CA ILE A 11 17.90 10.20 25.38
C ILE A 11 18.18 11.34 24.41
N ILE A 12 18.24 12.59 24.91
CA ILE A 12 18.56 13.74 24.05
C ILE A 12 19.96 13.61 23.44
N SER A 13 20.93 13.15 24.19
CA SER A 13 22.29 12.95 23.70
C SER A 13 22.35 11.90 22.59
N ILE A 14 21.61 10.81 22.72
CA ILE A 14 21.51 9.76 21.68
C ILE A 14 20.87 10.35 20.41
N ILE A 15 19.74 11.05 20.54
CA ILE A 15 19.06 11.69 19.40
C ILE A 15 19.96 12.72 18.72
N ALA A 16 20.62 13.56 19.49
CA ALA A 16 21.53 14.58 18.96
C ALA A 16 22.73 13.96 18.23
N SER A 17 23.31 12.88 18.79
CA SER A 17 24.41 12.15 18.16
C SER A 17 23.98 11.49 16.86
N PHE A 18 22.79 10.92 16.85
CA PHE A 18 22.18 10.29 15.68
C PHE A 18 21.97 11.32 14.55
N LEU A 19 21.34 12.46 14.86
CA LEU A 19 21.16 13.56 13.92
C LEU A 19 22.49 14.10 13.39
N LEU A 20 23.49 14.20 14.24
CA LEU A 20 24.83 14.66 13.87
C LEU A 20 25.50 13.71 12.87
N ILE A 21 25.38 12.39 13.07
CA ILE A 21 25.91 11.38 12.14
C ILE A 21 25.30 11.54 10.76
N HIS A 22 23.95 11.67 10.65
CA HIS A 22 23.26 11.87 9.38
C HIS A 22 23.64 13.20 8.71
N LEU A 23 23.76 14.26 9.49
CA LEU A 23 24.19 15.57 9.02
C LEU A 23 25.62 15.53 8.45
N LEU A 24 26.54 14.86 9.14
CA LEU A 24 27.90 14.67 8.65
C LEU A 24 27.97 13.74 7.44
N ALA A 25 27.11 12.75 7.35
CA ALA A 25 27.01 11.89 6.17
C ALA A 25 26.58 12.66 4.92
N ILE A 26 25.71 13.67 5.03
CA ILE A 26 25.26 14.49 3.90
C ILE A 26 26.24 15.64 3.63
N PHE A 27 26.53 16.45 4.66
CA PHE A 27 27.22 17.71 4.50
C PHE A 27 28.73 17.60 4.73
N GLY A 28 29.24 16.46 5.23
CA GLY A 28 30.65 16.30 5.56
C GLY A 28 31.57 16.50 4.36
N VAL A 29 31.16 16.06 3.17
CA VAL A 29 31.94 16.29 1.93
C VAL A 29 31.99 17.78 1.60
N PHE A 30 30.86 18.48 1.67
CA PHE A 30 30.82 19.92 1.43
C PHE A 30 31.68 20.68 2.46
N LEU A 31 31.61 20.29 3.73
CA LEU A 31 32.44 20.86 4.78
C LEU A 31 33.93 20.61 4.53
N ALA A 32 34.28 19.41 4.06
CA ALA A 32 35.68 19.07 3.75
C ALA A 32 36.25 19.96 2.65
N PHE A 33 35.50 20.21 1.57
CA PHE A 33 35.90 21.10 0.47
C PHE A 33 35.76 22.58 0.81
N ALA A 34 34.78 22.96 1.59
CA ALA A 34 34.58 24.34 2.01
C ALA A 34 35.66 24.81 3.02
N TYR A 35 36.20 23.89 3.85
CA TYR A 35 37.21 24.22 4.88
C TYR A 35 38.46 24.87 4.29
N PRO A 36 39.17 24.33 3.27
CA PRO A 36 40.33 24.96 2.66
C PRO A 36 40.01 26.29 1.99
N ILE A 37 38.83 26.38 1.31
CA ILE A 37 38.39 27.60 0.64
C ILE A 37 38.16 28.68 1.69
N TRP A 38 37.49 28.36 2.76
CA TRP A 38 37.25 29.29 3.86
C TRP A 38 38.55 29.76 4.54
N TRP A 39 39.48 28.83 4.72
CA TRP A 39 40.80 29.18 5.24
C TRP A 39 41.57 30.17 4.35
N LEU A 40 41.45 30.04 3.04
CA LEU A 40 42.14 30.94 2.07
C LEU A 40 41.52 32.35 1.99
N PHE A 41 40.19 32.45 2.12
CA PHE A 41 39.48 33.71 1.86
C PHE A 41 39.04 34.46 3.10
N THR A 42 39.11 33.88 4.31
CA THR A 42 38.69 34.58 5.51
C THR A 42 39.92 35.16 6.29
N PRO A 43 39.90 36.46 6.58
CA PRO A 43 40.88 37.05 7.48
C PRO A 43 40.66 36.64 8.94
N PHE A 44 39.55 35.97 9.22
CA PHE A 44 39.18 35.52 10.55
C PHE A 44 39.85 34.18 10.90
N LYS A 45 40.14 34.00 12.18
CA LYS A 45 40.64 32.77 12.74
C LYS A 45 39.66 31.62 12.49
N VAL A 46 40.06 30.58 11.76
CA VAL A 46 39.24 29.38 11.49
C VAL A 46 39.54 28.34 12.56
N PRO A 47 38.55 27.68 13.15
CA PRO A 47 38.81 26.60 14.12
C PRO A 47 39.59 25.47 13.45
N ASP A 48 40.66 25.06 14.13
CA ASP A 48 41.40 23.86 13.73
C ASP A 48 40.58 22.64 14.12
N PHE A 49 40.15 21.88 13.15
CA PHE A 49 39.26 20.73 13.37
C PHE A 49 39.94 19.62 14.16
N ILE A 50 41.28 19.48 14.00
CA ILE A 50 42.09 18.54 14.79
C ILE A 50 42.13 18.96 16.25
N ASP A 51 42.30 20.23 16.53
CA ASP A 51 42.31 20.73 17.90
C ASP A 51 40.93 20.67 18.54
N LEU A 52 39.86 20.87 17.76
CA LEU A 52 38.48 20.71 18.22
C LEU A 52 38.20 19.26 18.65
N ILE A 53 38.62 18.27 17.87
CA ILE A 53 38.48 16.84 18.22
C ILE A 53 39.35 16.49 19.45
N ARG A 54 40.59 16.97 19.50
CA ARG A 54 41.53 16.67 20.60
C ARG A 54 41.08 17.24 21.94
N ASN A 55 40.62 18.48 21.95
CA ASN A 55 40.36 19.25 23.18
C ASN A 55 38.86 19.34 23.54
N GLY A 56 37.96 18.85 22.66
CA GLY A 56 36.52 19.00 22.78
C GLY A 56 36.05 20.44 22.55
N ILE A 57 34.76 20.63 22.59
CA ILE A 57 34.11 21.96 22.47
C ILE A 57 34.13 22.58 23.86
N GLN A 58 35.13 23.38 24.15
CA GLN A 58 35.14 24.22 25.35
C GLN A 58 34.33 25.48 25.07
N PHE A 59 33.05 25.49 25.48
CA PHE A 59 32.12 26.62 25.26
C PHE A 59 32.63 27.97 25.84
N ARG A 60 33.67 27.96 26.68
CA ARG A 60 34.15 29.16 27.37
C ARG A 60 35.15 29.99 26.56
N GLU A 61 35.83 29.35 25.60
CA GLU A 61 36.70 30.03 24.65
C GLU A 61 36.62 29.28 23.32
N ILE A 62 35.70 29.66 22.46
CA ILE A 62 35.83 29.34 21.04
C ILE A 62 37.02 30.18 20.56
N GLY A 63 38.17 29.79 20.99
CA GLY A 63 39.45 30.31 20.53
C GLY A 63 39.62 29.81 19.11
N VAL A 64 39.27 30.67 18.18
CA VAL A 64 39.47 30.45 16.77
C VAL A 64 40.96 30.28 16.52
N VAL A 65 41.40 29.04 16.39
CA VAL A 65 42.82 28.70 16.18
C VAL A 65 43.09 28.83 14.68
N HIS A 66 44.08 29.60 14.30
CA HIS A 66 44.54 29.65 12.92
C HIS A 66 45.21 28.31 12.56
N ALA A 67 44.72 27.70 11.49
CA ALA A 67 45.49 26.62 10.84
C ALA A 67 46.81 27.19 10.34
N LYS A 68 47.89 26.90 11.05
CA LYS A 68 49.19 27.59 10.88
C LYS A 68 49.94 27.18 9.60
N THR A 69 49.60 26.05 8.98
CA THR A 69 50.31 25.54 7.79
C THR A 69 49.33 24.86 6.83
N PHE A 70 49.60 24.96 5.53
CA PHE A 70 48.80 24.28 4.45
C PHE A 70 48.70 22.77 4.69
N SER A 71 49.75 22.14 5.18
CA SER A 71 49.76 20.72 5.58
C SER A 71 48.69 20.40 6.62
N ARG A 72 48.45 21.29 7.58
CA ARG A 72 47.40 21.11 8.60
C ARG A 72 46.00 21.29 8.05
N VAL A 73 45.79 22.21 7.07
CA VAL A 73 44.53 22.37 6.35
C VAL A 73 44.21 21.09 5.56
N LEU A 74 45.19 20.52 4.87
CA LEU A 74 45.05 19.29 4.14
C LEU A 74 44.72 18.09 5.05
N ALA A 75 45.37 18.02 6.21
CA ALA A 75 45.11 16.99 7.21
C ALA A 75 43.67 17.12 7.77
N ASN A 76 43.18 18.32 8.03
CA ASN A 76 41.84 18.57 8.48
C ASN A 76 40.79 18.18 7.40
N LEU A 77 41.05 18.51 6.14
CA LEU A 77 40.22 18.08 5.01
C LEU A 77 40.12 16.54 4.97
N GLY A 78 41.28 15.86 5.03
CA GLY A 78 41.32 14.39 5.06
C GLY A 78 40.55 13.80 6.24
N LEU A 79 40.69 14.38 7.43
CA LEU A 79 39.98 13.93 8.62
C LEU A 79 38.47 14.10 8.51
N ILE A 80 37.99 15.24 8.00
CA ILE A 80 36.55 15.48 7.78
C ILE A 80 35.99 14.47 6.77
N LEU A 81 36.73 14.18 5.69
CA LEU A 81 36.31 13.18 4.69
C LEU A 81 36.23 11.77 5.30
N ILE A 82 37.24 11.37 6.10
CA ILE A 82 37.23 10.05 6.76
C ILE A 82 36.02 9.93 7.70
N ILE A 83 35.78 10.95 8.51
CA ILE A 83 34.60 10.96 9.41
C ILE A 83 33.28 10.91 8.61
N SER A 84 33.16 11.68 7.52
CA SER A 84 32.01 11.66 6.68
C SER A 84 31.76 10.27 6.06
N LEU A 85 32.79 9.62 5.55
CA LEU A 85 32.70 8.26 5.01
C LEU A 85 32.29 7.24 6.08
N PHE A 86 32.82 7.40 7.31
CA PHE A 86 32.43 6.55 8.44
C PHE A 86 30.94 6.75 8.78
N CYS A 87 30.45 7.99 8.79
CA CYS A 87 29.03 8.29 8.99
C CYS A 87 28.14 7.69 7.90
N VAL A 88 28.57 7.73 6.62
CA VAL A 88 27.86 7.07 5.51
C VAL A 88 27.80 5.55 5.71
N GLY A 89 28.90 4.95 6.12
CA GLY A 89 28.95 3.51 6.45
C GLY A 89 27.98 3.14 7.57
N PHE A 90 27.84 4.01 8.58
CA PHE A 90 26.88 3.83 9.67
C PHE A 90 25.43 3.90 9.15
N VAL A 91 25.07 4.92 8.35
CA VAL A 91 23.74 5.06 7.75
C VAL A 91 23.42 3.87 6.85
N PHE A 92 24.40 3.38 6.07
CA PHE A 92 24.22 2.19 5.25
C PHE A 92 23.92 0.94 6.09
N ALA A 93 24.66 0.75 7.20
CA ALA A 93 24.43 -0.38 8.10
C ALA A 93 23.06 -0.30 8.78
N GLU A 94 22.68 0.89 9.22
CA GLU A 94 21.37 1.18 9.80
C GLU A 94 20.25 0.88 8.82
N SER A 95 20.30 1.40 7.60
CA SER A 95 19.32 1.13 6.54
C SER A 95 19.16 -0.37 6.26
N LYS A 96 20.26 -1.13 6.27
CA LYS A 96 20.22 -2.60 6.16
C LYS A 96 19.52 -3.28 7.33
N ILE A 97 19.73 -2.78 8.54
CA ILE A 97 19.08 -3.29 9.76
C ILE A 97 17.59 -2.97 9.69
N LEU A 98 17.20 -1.74 9.38
CA LEU A 98 15.81 -1.31 9.24
C LEU A 98 15.08 -2.15 8.19
N PHE A 99 15.71 -2.41 7.03
CA PHE A 99 15.15 -3.27 5.99
C PHE A 99 14.85 -4.68 6.51
N LYS A 100 15.71 -5.28 7.36
CA LYS A 100 15.45 -6.57 7.99
C LYS A 100 14.23 -6.55 8.93
N PHE A 101 13.90 -5.40 9.49
CA PHE A 101 12.69 -5.19 10.30
C PHE A 101 11.46 -4.77 9.48
N GLY A 102 11.55 -4.79 8.13
CA GLY A 102 10.43 -4.47 7.24
C GLY A 102 10.18 -2.98 7.05
N PHE A 103 11.20 -2.14 7.25
CA PHE A 103 11.13 -0.70 6.95
C PHE A 103 12.01 -0.36 5.74
N PRO A 104 11.50 0.43 4.78
CA PRO A 104 10.14 0.97 4.70
C PRO A 104 9.11 -0.12 4.37
N PRO A 105 7.87 0.02 4.83
CA PRO A 105 6.82 -0.92 4.45
C PRO A 105 6.62 -0.86 2.93
N THR A 106 6.61 -2.01 2.29
CA THR A 106 6.38 -2.10 0.85
C THR A 106 5.03 -1.47 0.52
N PRO A 107 4.97 -0.48 -0.39
CA PRO A 107 3.72 0.21 -0.69
C PRO A 107 2.71 -0.76 -1.30
N LYS A 108 1.48 -0.73 -0.81
CA LYS A 108 0.35 -1.47 -1.38
C LYS A 108 -0.07 -0.79 -2.68
N THR A 109 0.24 -1.39 -3.81
CA THR A 109 -0.01 -0.80 -5.14
C THR A 109 -0.95 -1.63 -6.01
N VAL A 110 -1.06 -2.93 -5.71
CA VAL A 110 -1.80 -3.88 -6.52
C VAL A 110 -3.29 -3.84 -6.18
N SER A 111 -4.15 -3.88 -7.18
CA SER A 111 -5.60 -3.94 -7.03
C SER A 111 -6.18 -5.03 -7.90
N PHE A 112 -7.22 -5.71 -7.42
CA PHE A 112 -8.06 -6.54 -8.26
C PHE A 112 -8.97 -5.66 -9.10
N ILE A 113 -9.09 -5.99 -10.37
CA ILE A 113 -10.03 -5.36 -11.30
C ILE A 113 -11.12 -6.37 -11.67
N ILE A 114 -12.37 -5.96 -11.55
CA ILE A 114 -13.52 -6.72 -11.98
C ILE A 114 -14.31 -5.87 -12.98
N PRO A 115 -14.95 -6.47 -14.00
CA PRO A 115 -15.87 -5.75 -14.87
C PRO A 115 -16.96 -5.07 -14.04
N SER A 116 -17.08 -3.75 -14.15
CA SER A 116 -17.83 -2.92 -13.21
C SER A 116 -19.35 -3.03 -13.29
N LYS A 117 -19.90 -3.60 -14.37
CA LYS A 117 -21.35 -3.72 -14.57
C LYS A 117 -21.66 -4.89 -15.50
N GLY A 118 -22.74 -5.59 -15.21
CA GLY A 118 -23.29 -6.62 -16.08
C GLY A 118 -24.77 -6.82 -15.81
N GLN A 119 -25.51 -7.20 -16.86
CA GLN A 119 -26.90 -7.62 -16.77
C GLN A 119 -27.00 -9.03 -17.35
N TYR A 120 -27.50 -9.95 -16.56
CA TYR A 120 -27.62 -11.35 -16.91
C TYR A 120 -29.06 -11.82 -16.68
N ARG A 121 -29.48 -12.90 -17.34
CA ARG A 121 -30.80 -13.47 -17.15
C ARG A 121 -30.78 -14.61 -16.14
N LEU A 122 -31.91 -14.91 -15.58
CA LEU A 122 -32.11 -16.06 -14.72
C LEU A 122 -31.64 -17.34 -15.44
N GLY A 123 -30.83 -18.15 -14.75
CA GLY A 123 -30.22 -19.38 -15.28
C GLY A 123 -28.97 -19.18 -16.15
N GLU A 124 -28.65 -17.94 -16.53
CA GLU A 124 -27.50 -17.63 -17.39
C GLU A 124 -26.18 -17.85 -16.62
N ILE A 125 -25.19 -18.44 -17.31
CA ILE A 125 -23.83 -18.60 -16.81
C ILE A 125 -22.99 -17.46 -17.40
N PHE A 126 -22.29 -16.74 -16.54
CA PHE A 126 -21.46 -15.61 -16.94
C PHE A 126 -20.07 -15.65 -16.29
N PRO A 127 -19.02 -15.20 -17.01
CA PRO A 127 -17.66 -15.17 -16.49
C PRO A 127 -17.40 -13.89 -15.70
N LEU A 128 -16.72 -14.04 -14.55
CA LEU A 128 -16.10 -12.97 -13.81
C LEU A 128 -14.57 -13.16 -13.92
N LYS A 129 -13.91 -12.33 -14.72
CA LYS A 129 -12.47 -12.33 -14.83
C LYS A 129 -11.87 -11.61 -13.64
N ILE A 130 -10.92 -12.27 -12.98
CA ILE A 130 -10.09 -11.69 -11.92
C ILE A 130 -8.84 -11.16 -12.59
N ASP A 131 -8.80 -9.87 -12.87
CA ASP A 131 -7.63 -9.19 -13.40
C ASP A 131 -6.90 -8.44 -12.28
N ILE A 132 -5.59 -8.30 -12.40
CA ILE A 132 -4.72 -7.66 -11.42
C ILE A 132 -3.95 -6.56 -12.10
N ALA A 133 -3.92 -5.38 -11.49
CA ALA A 133 -3.18 -4.23 -12.01
C ALA A 133 -2.46 -3.45 -10.92
N GLY A 134 -1.58 -2.52 -11.34
CA GLY A 134 -0.79 -1.68 -10.44
C GLY A 134 0.43 -2.39 -9.87
N ILE A 135 0.94 -3.39 -10.58
CA ILE A 135 2.11 -4.19 -10.17
C ILE A 135 3.36 -3.33 -10.32
N LYS A 136 3.98 -2.93 -9.19
CA LYS A 136 5.22 -2.14 -9.14
C LYS A 136 6.44 -2.98 -8.73
N THR A 137 6.20 -4.14 -8.14
CA THR A 137 7.20 -5.14 -7.75
C THR A 137 6.75 -6.50 -8.24
N PRO A 138 7.65 -7.41 -8.64
CA PRO A 138 7.26 -8.76 -8.99
C PRO A 138 6.41 -9.42 -7.91
N ILE A 139 5.34 -10.10 -8.29
CA ILE A 139 4.45 -10.83 -7.39
C ILE A 139 4.58 -12.33 -7.66
N ASN A 140 4.56 -13.15 -6.61
CA ASN A 140 4.76 -14.59 -6.72
C ASN A 140 3.58 -15.44 -6.23
N ALA A 141 2.74 -14.91 -5.35
CA ALA A 141 1.59 -15.62 -4.82
C ALA A 141 0.36 -14.72 -4.70
N ILE A 142 -0.79 -15.27 -4.99
CA ILE A 142 -2.07 -14.58 -5.00
C ILE A 142 -3.11 -15.48 -4.39
N GLN A 143 -3.93 -14.92 -3.52
CA GLN A 143 -5.15 -15.52 -3.03
C GLN A 143 -6.31 -14.57 -3.31
N ALA A 144 -7.24 -15.03 -4.11
CA ALA A 144 -8.47 -14.32 -4.44
C ALA A 144 -9.65 -15.04 -3.77
N ASP A 145 -10.21 -14.42 -2.76
CA ASP A 145 -11.37 -14.91 -2.01
C ASP A 145 -12.57 -14.07 -2.37
N LEU A 146 -13.58 -14.70 -2.96
CA LEU A 146 -14.81 -14.04 -3.39
C LEU A 146 -15.97 -14.42 -2.48
N GLY A 147 -16.73 -13.40 -2.05
CA GLY A 147 -18.01 -13.55 -1.37
C GLY A 147 -19.15 -13.17 -2.29
N PHE A 148 -20.26 -13.92 -2.26
CA PHE A 148 -21.46 -13.68 -3.04
C PHE A 148 -22.72 -14.16 -2.30
N ASP A 149 -23.89 -13.70 -2.72
CA ASP A 149 -25.18 -14.16 -2.18
C ASP A 149 -25.53 -15.55 -2.73
N PRO A 150 -25.51 -16.63 -1.94
CA PRO A 150 -25.79 -17.99 -2.40
C PRO A 150 -27.24 -18.22 -2.81
N HIS A 151 -28.17 -17.34 -2.41
CA HIS A 151 -29.56 -17.42 -2.84
C HIS A 151 -29.75 -16.88 -4.27
N ARG A 152 -28.83 -16.01 -4.74
CA ARG A 152 -28.93 -15.35 -6.05
C ARG A 152 -27.92 -15.85 -7.06
N LEU A 153 -26.76 -16.31 -6.59
CA LEU A 153 -25.67 -16.80 -7.42
C LEU A 153 -25.19 -18.17 -6.96
N SER A 154 -24.63 -18.93 -7.88
CA SER A 154 -23.79 -20.09 -7.58
C SER A 154 -22.57 -20.07 -8.49
N VAL A 155 -21.45 -20.52 -8.01
CA VAL A 155 -20.23 -20.74 -8.80
C VAL A 155 -20.33 -22.13 -9.44
N VAL A 156 -20.19 -22.18 -10.77
CA VAL A 156 -20.21 -23.42 -11.55
C VAL A 156 -18.80 -23.98 -11.72
N ASN A 157 -17.83 -23.08 -11.99
CA ASN A 157 -16.45 -23.48 -12.26
C ASN A 157 -15.49 -22.31 -12.01
N ILE A 158 -14.21 -22.66 -11.76
CA ILE A 158 -13.09 -21.73 -11.73
C ILE A 158 -12.07 -22.18 -12.80
N SER A 159 -11.95 -21.41 -13.90
CA SER A 159 -10.96 -21.66 -14.96
C SER A 159 -9.68 -20.86 -14.71
N THR A 160 -8.57 -21.47 -15.05
CA THR A 160 -7.23 -20.90 -14.96
C THR A 160 -6.49 -20.95 -16.30
N GLU A 161 -7.21 -21.19 -17.40
CA GLU A 161 -6.61 -21.38 -18.74
C GLU A 161 -5.92 -20.11 -19.26
N ASP A 162 -6.50 -18.94 -19.01
CA ASP A 162 -5.94 -17.63 -19.43
C ASP A 162 -5.05 -17.01 -18.34
N SER A 163 -4.68 -17.75 -17.30
CA SER A 163 -3.95 -17.20 -16.17
C SER A 163 -2.46 -17.01 -16.49
N PHE A 164 -1.89 -15.91 -15.99
CA PHE A 164 -0.43 -15.75 -15.97
C PHE A 164 0.23 -16.67 -14.91
N ALA A 165 -0.52 -17.10 -13.91
CA ALA A 165 -0.02 -18.03 -12.89
C ALA A 165 0.03 -19.46 -13.46
N ASN A 166 1.08 -20.20 -13.12
CA ASN A 166 1.28 -21.57 -13.58
C ASN A 166 1.19 -22.63 -12.47
N VAL A 167 1.12 -22.17 -11.21
CA VAL A 167 0.95 -23.05 -10.05
C VAL A 167 -0.30 -22.63 -9.31
N PHE A 168 -1.22 -23.59 -9.12
CA PHE A 168 -2.44 -23.40 -8.34
C PHE A 168 -2.47 -24.38 -7.18
N ILE A 169 -2.61 -23.84 -5.97
CA ILE A 169 -2.57 -24.62 -4.72
C ILE A 169 -4.00 -24.97 -4.29
N GLN A 170 -4.95 -24.05 -4.49
CA GLN A 170 -6.32 -24.23 -4.01
C GLN A 170 -7.32 -23.62 -5.00
N LYS A 171 -8.33 -24.43 -5.34
CA LYS A 171 -9.56 -24.01 -6.00
C LYS A 171 -10.71 -24.54 -5.15
N GLU A 172 -11.44 -23.66 -4.50
CA GLU A 172 -12.50 -24.02 -3.56
C GLU A 172 -13.79 -23.30 -3.94
N ILE A 173 -14.90 -24.02 -3.94
CA ILE A 173 -16.22 -23.49 -4.20
C ILE A 173 -17.14 -23.96 -3.07
N ASN A 174 -17.77 -23.02 -2.38
CA ASN A 174 -18.79 -23.30 -1.37
C ASN A 174 -20.04 -22.49 -1.67
N ASN A 175 -20.96 -23.11 -2.43
CA ASN A 175 -22.21 -22.48 -2.84
C ASN A 175 -23.25 -22.40 -1.71
N GLU A 176 -23.06 -23.09 -0.58
CA GLU A 176 -23.95 -23.00 0.58
C GLU A 176 -23.71 -21.70 1.37
N VAL A 177 -22.44 -21.36 1.53
CA VAL A 177 -22.02 -20.15 2.25
C VAL A 177 -21.91 -18.93 1.33
N GLY A 178 -21.79 -19.16 0.01
CA GLY A 178 -21.57 -18.06 -0.95
C GLY A 178 -20.11 -17.62 -1.01
N TYR A 179 -19.20 -18.59 -1.12
CA TYR A 179 -17.76 -18.37 -1.08
C TYR A 179 -17.03 -19.12 -2.19
N ALA A 180 -16.03 -18.48 -2.77
CA ALA A 180 -15.11 -19.12 -3.72
C ALA A 180 -13.67 -18.62 -3.50
N ARG A 181 -12.70 -19.52 -3.58
CA ARG A 181 -11.26 -19.25 -3.41
C ARG A 181 -10.47 -19.76 -4.60
N LEU A 182 -9.58 -18.92 -5.09
CA LEU A 182 -8.52 -19.30 -6.01
C LEU A 182 -7.18 -18.85 -5.42
N THR A 183 -6.30 -19.81 -5.14
CA THR A 183 -4.94 -19.55 -4.64
C THR A 183 -3.93 -20.13 -5.61
N GLY A 184 -2.98 -19.31 -6.03
CA GLY A 184 -1.93 -19.71 -6.96
C GLY A 184 -0.86 -18.66 -7.12
N GLY A 185 0.01 -18.84 -8.10
CA GLY A 185 1.06 -17.88 -8.37
C GLY A 185 2.00 -18.29 -9.48
N LEU A 186 3.05 -17.48 -9.63
CA LEU A 186 4.16 -17.72 -10.52
C LEU A 186 5.44 -17.75 -9.68
N PRO A 187 6.11 -18.92 -9.52
CA PRO A 187 7.38 -18.99 -8.81
C PRO A 187 8.43 -18.06 -9.42
N ASN A 188 9.58 -17.96 -8.76
CA ASN A 188 10.68 -17.10 -9.18
C ASN A 188 10.94 -17.15 -10.69
N PRO A 189 10.99 -16.01 -11.40
CA PRO A 189 11.19 -14.65 -10.89
C PRO A 189 9.91 -13.90 -10.47
N GLY A 190 8.75 -14.53 -10.51
CA GLY A 190 7.46 -13.88 -10.25
C GLY A 190 6.86 -13.22 -11.48
N PHE A 191 5.64 -12.73 -11.36
CA PHE A 191 4.94 -12.00 -12.40
C PHE A 191 5.16 -10.49 -12.27
N PHE A 192 5.57 -9.86 -13.37
CA PHE A 192 5.79 -8.42 -13.45
C PHE A 192 5.29 -7.89 -14.80
N ALA A 193 4.11 -7.30 -14.80
CA ALA A 193 3.50 -6.62 -15.95
C ALA A 193 2.51 -5.56 -15.43
N ASP A 194 2.04 -4.68 -16.30
CA ASP A 194 1.08 -3.63 -15.91
C ASP A 194 -0.25 -4.21 -15.40
N HIS A 195 -0.69 -5.29 -16.01
CA HIS A 195 -1.89 -6.05 -15.62
C HIS A 195 -1.75 -7.52 -16.03
N GLY A 196 -2.62 -8.40 -15.48
CA GLY A 196 -2.67 -9.81 -15.86
C GLY A 196 -3.89 -10.50 -15.31
N ILE A 197 -4.42 -11.46 -16.07
CA ILE A 197 -5.56 -12.27 -15.66
C ILE A 197 -5.04 -13.36 -14.72
N PHE A 198 -5.59 -13.43 -13.50
CA PHE A 198 -5.29 -14.47 -12.52
C PHE A 198 -6.19 -15.69 -12.66
N GLY A 199 -7.44 -15.51 -13.07
CA GLY A 199 -8.38 -16.58 -13.31
C GLY A 199 -9.77 -16.06 -13.69
N THR A 200 -10.66 -16.99 -14.01
CA THR A 200 -12.05 -16.69 -14.37
C THR A 200 -12.99 -17.54 -13.54
N VAL A 201 -13.89 -16.90 -12.80
CA VAL A 201 -14.94 -17.58 -12.03
C VAL A 201 -16.23 -17.53 -12.82
N PHE A 202 -16.84 -18.67 -13.10
CA PHE A 202 -18.11 -18.76 -13.79
C PHE A 202 -19.25 -18.83 -12.79
N PHE A 203 -20.07 -17.79 -12.78
CA PHE A 203 -21.26 -17.72 -11.96
C PHE A 203 -22.50 -18.12 -12.76
N GLN A 204 -23.44 -18.75 -12.10
CA GLN A 204 -24.80 -18.99 -12.60
C GLN A 204 -25.80 -18.19 -11.74
N SER A 205 -26.70 -17.49 -12.39
CA SER A 205 -27.76 -16.74 -11.72
C SER A 205 -28.91 -17.67 -11.30
N LYS A 206 -29.37 -17.56 -10.04
CA LYS A 206 -30.38 -18.40 -9.39
C LYS A 206 -31.72 -17.66 -9.14
N ALA A 207 -31.63 -16.35 -8.89
CA ALA A 207 -32.82 -15.55 -8.60
C ALA A 207 -32.66 -14.13 -9.18
N PRO A 208 -33.76 -13.50 -9.65
CA PRO A 208 -33.75 -12.16 -10.20
C PRO A 208 -33.49 -11.12 -9.11
N GLY A 209 -32.97 -9.96 -9.52
CA GLY A 209 -32.67 -8.82 -8.66
C GLY A 209 -31.19 -8.40 -8.68
N ILE A 210 -30.84 -7.44 -7.83
CA ILE A 210 -29.45 -6.98 -7.72
C ILE A 210 -28.69 -7.92 -6.79
N THR A 211 -27.51 -8.37 -7.24
CA THR A 211 -26.61 -9.21 -6.46
C THR A 211 -25.22 -8.61 -6.46
N LYS A 212 -24.46 -8.81 -5.36
CA LYS A 212 -23.11 -8.31 -5.20
C LYS A 212 -22.11 -9.46 -5.17
N VAL A 213 -20.98 -9.25 -5.81
CA VAL A 213 -19.79 -10.09 -5.66
C VAL A 213 -18.67 -9.19 -5.17
N GLU A 214 -17.95 -9.62 -4.13
CA GLU A 214 -16.89 -8.82 -3.53
C GLU A 214 -15.67 -9.68 -3.16
N PHE A 215 -14.49 -9.07 -3.21
CA PHE A 215 -13.32 -9.68 -2.62
C PHE A 215 -13.35 -9.56 -1.11
N LEU A 216 -13.07 -10.66 -0.44
CA LEU A 216 -13.04 -10.72 1.02
C LEU A 216 -11.70 -10.22 1.58
N PRO A 217 -11.67 -9.78 2.86
CA PRO A 217 -10.44 -9.29 3.51
C PRO A 217 -9.31 -10.32 3.62
N SER A 218 -9.63 -11.60 3.46
CA SER A 218 -8.65 -12.69 3.39
C SER A 218 -7.89 -12.77 2.06
N SER A 219 -8.31 -11.98 1.05
CA SER A 219 -7.60 -11.88 -0.22
C SER A 219 -6.24 -11.21 -0.04
N MET A 220 -5.22 -11.67 -0.75
CA MET A 220 -3.87 -11.14 -0.67
C MET A 220 -3.12 -11.28 -1.99
N VAL A 221 -2.16 -10.40 -2.20
CA VAL A 221 -1.18 -10.48 -3.29
C VAL A 221 0.20 -10.29 -2.68
N LEU A 222 1.06 -11.28 -2.80
CA LEU A 222 2.36 -11.29 -2.15
C LEU A 222 3.46 -10.92 -3.15
N ALA A 223 4.31 -9.99 -2.74
CA ALA A 223 5.50 -9.61 -3.50
C ALA A 223 6.56 -10.73 -3.46
N ASN A 224 7.33 -10.82 -4.55
CA ASN A 224 8.50 -11.70 -4.62
C ASN A 224 9.74 -11.02 -4.01
N ASP A 225 9.63 -10.62 -2.75
CA ASP A 225 10.67 -9.90 -1.99
C ASP A 225 11.40 -10.80 -0.97
N GLY A 226 11.09 -12.09 -0.95
CA GLY A 226 11.61 -13.04 0.02
C GLY A 226 10.96 -12.96 1.41
N HIS A 227 10.07 -12.00 1.65
CA HIS A 227 9.35 -11.80 2.91
C HIS A 227 7.85 -12.12 2.80
N GLY A 228 7.33 -12.24 1.57
CA GLY A 228 5.90 -12.46 1.33
C GLY A 228 5.05 -11.25 1.72
N THR A 229 5.54 -10.05 1.44
CA THR A 229 4.84 -8.82 1.79
C THR A 229 3.55 -8.67 1.00
N ASN A 230 2.42 -8.45 1.68
CA ASN A 230 1.13 -8.22 1.03
C ASN A 230 1.07 -6.81 0.42
N VAL A 231 1.04 -6.74 -0.91
CA VAL A 231 1.00 -5.50 -1.71
C VAL A 231 -0.40 -5.17 -2.23
N LEU A 232 -1.42 -5.94 -1.83
CA LEU A 232 -2.80 -5.66 -2.19
C LEU A 232 -3.28 -4.36 -1.51
N ARG A 233 -3.77 -3.41 -2.33
CA ARG A 233 -4.24 -2.10 -1.89
C ARG A 233 -5.74 -2.12 -1.59
N ASP A 234 -6.55 -2.53 -2.58
CA ASP A 234 -7.99 -2.39 -2.52
C ASP A 234 -8.70 -3.72 -2.78
N LEU A 235 -9.81 -3.92 -2.09
CA LEU A 235 -10.74 -5.03 -2.30
C LEU A 235 -11.87 -4.54 -3.20
N ALA A 236 -11.90 -5.01 -4.45
CA ALA A 236 -12.93 -4.64 -5.40
C ALA A 236 -14.26 -5.32 -5.07
N SER A 237 -15.35 -4.65 -5.43
CA SER A 237 -16.70 -5.23 -5.41
C SER A 237 -17.49 -4.78 -6.63
N VAL A 238 -18.41 -5.61 -7.08
CA VAL A 238 -19.27 -5.35 -8.23
C VAL A 238 -20.69 -5.78 -7.96
N SER A 239 -21.66 -5.06 -8.53
CA SER A 239 -23.08 -5.43 -8.48
C SER A 239 -23.58 -5.77 -9.86
N TYR A 240 -24.27 -6.89 -9.97
CA TYR A 240 -24.91 -7.37 -11.19
C TYR A 240 -26.42 -7.32 -11.08
N LEU A 241 -27.09 -6.99 -12.18
CA LEU A 241 -28.55 -7.05 -12.29
C LEU A 241 -28.96 -8.37 -12.95
N ILE A 242 -29.66 -9.21 -12.21
CA ILE A 242 -30.24 -10.44 -12.74
C ILE A 242 -31.69 -10.16 -13.15
N LEU A 243 -31.91 -10.27 -14.44
CA LEU A 243 -33.25 -10.11 -15.02
C LEU A 243 -34.05 -11.42 -14.92
N PRO A 244 -35.37 -11.36 -14.77
CA PRO A 244 -36.21 -12.54 -14.82
C PRO A 244 -36.07 -13.26 -16.18
N GLU A 245 -36.48 -14.50 -16.21
CA GLU A 245 -36.54 -15.27 -17.45
C GLU A 245 -37.41 -14.56 -18.48
N LYS A 246 -37.06 -14.67 -19.76
CA LYS A 246 -37.82 -14.05 -20.83
C LYS A 246 -39.11 -14.87 -20.99
N ILE A 247 -40.25 -14.29 -20.66
CA ILE A 247 -41.57 -14.94 -20.95
C ILE A 247 -41.64 -15.18 -22.46
N SER A 248 -41.90 -16.40 -22.84
CA SER A 248 -42.12 -16.73 -24.26
C SER A 248 -43.32 -15.94 -24.79
N LYS A 249 -43.33 -15.58 -26.08
CA LYS A 249 -44.45 -14.87 -26.67
C LYS A 249 -45.78 -15.60 -26.49
N ASP A 250 -45.75 -16.91 -26.43
CA ASP A 250 -46.92 -17.77 -26.23
C ASP A 250 -47.49 -17.66 -24.81
N GLU A 251 -46.61 -17.44 -23.79
CA GLU A 251 -47.04 -17.20 -22.40
C GLU A 251 -47.53 -15.75 -22.18
N GLU A 252 -46.99 -14.77 -22.92
CA GLU A 252 -47.56 -13.40 -22.94
C GLU A 252 -48.95 -13.35 -23.55
N GLU A 253 -49.21 -14.13 -24.60
CA GLU A 253 -50.54 -14.25 -25.18
C GLU A 253 -51.51 -14.97 -24.24
N MET A 254 -51.08 -16.03 -23.55
CA MET A 254 -51.90 -16.69 -22.52
C MET A 254 -52.23 -15.75 -21.35
N GLN A 255 -51.29 -15.01 -20.85
CA GLN A 255 -51.53 -14.04 -19.77
C GLN A 255 -52.45 -12.90 -20.20
N LYS A 256 -52.35 -12.42 -21.46
CA LYS A 256 -53.30 -11.48 -22.01
C LYS A 256 -54.70 -12.07 -22.15
N THR A 257 -54.80 -13.34 -22.49
CA THR A 257 -56.08 -14.04 -22.63
C THR A 257 -56.79 -14.29 -21.29
N ILE A 258 -56.03 -14.49 -20.21
CA ILE A 258 -56.55 -14.67 -18.86
C ILE A 258 -56.98 -13.31 -18.24
N SER A 259 -56.36 -12.21 -18.66
CA SER A 259 -56.68 -10.88 -18.14
C SER A 259 -57.91 -10.22 -18.70
N ILE A 260 -58.63 -10.86 -19.68
CA ILE A 260 -59.85 -10.33 -20.30
C ILE A 260 -61.07 -11.13 -19.82
N LYS A 261 -61.35 -11.05 -18.54
CA LYS A 261 -62.70 -11.25 -18.02
C LYS A 261 -63.01 -10.14 -17.03
N PRO A 262 -63.73 -9.08 -17.48
CA PRO A 262 -64.24 -8.12 -16.51
C PRO A 262 -65.41 -8.79 -15.80
N VAL A 263 -65.27 -9.16 -14.57
CA VAL A 263 -66.38 -9.38 -13.66
C VAL A 263 -66.88 -7.99 -13.28
N VAL A 264 -67.94 -7.58 -13.92
CA VAL A 264 -68.74 -6.44 -13.49
C VAL A 264 -69.46 -6.87 -12.22
N LEU A 265 -68.99 -6.51 -11.06
CA LEU A 265 -69.81 -6.38 -9.87
C LEU A 265 -69.66 -4.93 -9.40
N GLY A 266 -70.79 -4.21 -9.58
CA GLY A 266 -70.86 -2.86 -9.06
C GLY A 266 -70.90 -2.88 -7.56
N GLU A 267 -70.03 -2.07 -6.96
CA GLU A 267 -70.35 -1.36 -5.75
C GLU A 267 -69.42 -0.13 -5.66
N LYS A 268 -70.08 1.00 -5.45
CA LYS A 268 -69.43 2.27 -5.14
C LYS A 268 -68.66 2.12 -3.85
N SER A 269 -67.43 2.47 -3.86
CA SER A 269 -66.76 2.97 -2.64
C SER A 269 -65.70 4.00 -3.01
N GLU A 270 -66.02 5.16 -2.61
CA GLU A 270 -65.24 6.29 -2.11
C GLU A 270 -63.75 6.38 -2.48
N ASP A 271 -63.44 7.58 -2.97
CA ASP A 271 -62.14 8.16 -3.09
C ASP A 271 -61.18 7.77 -1.95
N THR A 272 -60.28 6.87 -2.23
CA THR A 272 -59.06 6.74 -1.44
C THR A 272 -57.94 7.34 -2.27
N GLN A 273 -57.67 8.58 -1.98
CA GLN A 273 -56.44 9.26 -2.39
C GLN A 273 -55.25 8.34 -2.10
N MET A 274 -54.55 7.92 -3.14
CA MET A 274 -53.21 7.37 -3.00
C MET A 274 -52.32 8.47 -2.41
N LYS A 275 -52.15 8.44 -1.10
CA LYS A 275 -51.03 9.09 -0.47
C LYS A 275 -49.77 8.40 -0.99
N PHE A 276 -49.04 9.13 -1.81
CA PHE A 276 -47.61 8.83 -1.99
C PHE A 276 -47.00 8.73 -0.62
N TYR A 277 -46.57 7.55 -0.26
CA TYR A 277 -45.72 7.38 0.90
C TYR A 277 -44.43 8.11 0.57
N GLU A 278 -44.28 9.25 1.18
CA GLU A 278 -43.01 9.91 1.40
C GLU A 278 -42.01 8.86 1.88
N GLU A 279 -40.83 8.81 1.26
CA GLU A 279 -39.74 7.97 1.64
C GLU A 279 -39.58 8.01 3.16
N GLU A 280 -40.02 6.98 3.85
CA GLU A 280 -39.57 6.70 5.17
C GLU A 280 -38.06 6.50 5.08
N LYS A 281 -37.37 7.53 5.48
CA LYS A 281 -35.96 7.54 5.80
C LYS A 281 -35.70 6.35 6.71
N ILE A 282 -35.32 5.20 6.11
CA ILE A 282 -34.84 4.05 6.85
C ILE A 282 -33.60 4.48 7.58
N LEU A 283 -33.78 4.97 8.80
CA LEU A 283 -32.75 5.11 9.79
C LEU A 283 -32.29 3.69 10.14
N GLY A 284 -31.19 3.28 9.61
CA GLY A 284 -30.59 2.09 10.12
C GLY A 284 -30.06 1.14 9.09
N ALA A 285 -29.11 1.56 8.39
CA ALA A 285 -27.94 0.75 8.10
C ALA A 285 -26.80 1.71 7.82
N LYS A 286 -26.20 2.21 8.87
CA LYS A 286 -24.76 2.45 8.87
C LYS A 286 -24.05 1.09 8.74
N VAL A 287 -24.31 0.42 7.65
CA VAL A 287 -23.44 -0.65 7.14
C VAL A 287 -22.49 0.04 6.18
N GLY A 288 -21.33 0.31 6.69
CA GLY A 288 -20.30 1.05 5.99
C GLY A 288 -19.75 2.12 6.89
N GLN A 289 -19.63 1.89 8.20
CA GLN A 289 -18.40 2.31 8.80
C GLN A 289 -17.33 1.52 8.04
N GLU A 290 -16.83 2.15 6.94
CA GLU A 290 -15.40 2.23 6.80
C GLU A 290 -14.87 2.25 8.23
N ILE A 291 -14.34 1.13 8.65
CA ILE A 291 -13.25 1.12 9.58
C ILE A 291 -12.13 1.76 8.77
N GLN A 292 -12.21 3.07 8.53
CA GLN A 292 -11.05 3.89 8.69
C GLN A 292 -10.62 3.52 10.11
N GLU A 293 -9.80 2.50 10.18
CA GLU A 293 -8.80 2.40 11.22
C GLU A 293 -8.21 3.81 11.20
N LYS A 294 -8.74 4.69 12.06
CA LYS A 294 -8.08 5.94 12.40
C LYS A 294 -6.71 5.45 12.77
N GLU A 295 -5.79 5.59 11.81
CA GLU A 295 -4.39 5.30 12.08
C GLU A 295 -4.13 6.09 13.34
N LYS A 296 -4.10 5.37 14.46
CA LYS A 296 -3.73 5.96 15.73
C LYS A 296 -2.46 6.67 15.41
N PHE A 297 -2.44 7.99 15.58
CA PHE A 297 -1.30 8.85 15.30
C PHE A 297 -0.08 8.13 15.89
N ASN A 298 0.57 7.32 15.06
CA ASN A 298 1.62 6.45 15.50
C ASN A 298 2.91 7.23 15.33
N LEU A 299 3.27 7.93 16.39
CA LEU A 299 4.47 8.76 16.47
C LEU A 299 5.71 7.97 16.04
N ILE A 300 5.74 6.67 16.34
CA ILE A 300 6.82 5.76 15.94
C ILE A 300 6.85 5.60 14.42
N LYS A 301 5.69 5.41 13.77
CA LYS A 301 5.61 5.28 12.31
C LYS A 301 6.12 6.55 11.62
N ILE A 302 5.66 7.73 12.06
CA ILE A 302 6.11 9.02 11.50
C ILE A 302 7.63 9.20 11.67
N LEU A 303 8.16 8.83 12.82
CA LEU A 303 9.58 8.92 13.11
C LEU A 303 10.38 7.97 12.22
N MET A 304 9.91 6.75 12.01
CA MET A 304 10.55 5.75 11.15
C MET A 304 10.48 6.15 9.66
N ASP A 305 9.34 6.66 9.19
CA ASP A 305 9.18 7.15 7.82
C ASP A 305 10.10 8.36 7.54
N SER A 306 10.27 9.24 8.54
CA SER A 306 11.18 10.39 8.45
C SER A 306 12.64 9.94 8.41
N LEU A 307 13.01 8.94 9.19
CA LEU A 307 14.33 8.36 9.21
C LEU A 307 14.69 7.74 7.86
N GLU A 308 13.79 6.92 7.31
CA GLU A 308 13.96 6.31 6.00
C GLU A 308 14.17 7.35 4.89
N LEU A 309 13.42 8.47 4.95
CA LEU A 309 13.57 9.54 3.98
C LEU A 309 14.99 10.13 4.03
N ILE A 310 15.51 10.35 5.23
CA ILE A 310 16.88 10.88 5.44
C ILE A 310 17.92 9.89 4.93
N ASP A 311 17.81 8.62 5.28
CA ASP A 311 18.70 7.55 4.83
C ASP A 311 18.72 7.44 3.30
N ARG A 312 17.56 7.48 2.67
CA ARG A 312 17.42 7.46 1.21
C ARG A 312 18.12 8.65 0.56
N LEU A 313 17.99 9.84 1.14
CA LEU A 313 18.68 11.03 0.65
C LEU A 313 20.19 10.88 0.74
N VAL A 314 20.72 10.41 1.89
CA VAL A 314 22.15 10.16 2.10
C VAL A 314 22.68 9.16 1.09
N LEU A 315 22.04 8.00 0.99
CA LEU A 315 22.49 6.90 0.13
C LEU A 315 22.39 7.27 -1.37
N THR A 316 21.33 8.00 -1.77
CA THR A 316 21.18 8.47 -3.16
C THR A 316 22.26 9.49 -3.52
N PHE A 317 22.54 10.43 -2.62
CA PHE A 317 23.58 11.44 -2.80
C PHE A 317 24.96 10.78 -2.98
N TRP A 318 25.32 9.87 -2.10
CA TRP A 318 26.60 9.15 -2.19
C TRP A 318 26.64 8.19 -3.37
N GLY A 319 25.55 7.53 -3.72
CA GLY A 319 25.45 6.71 -4.91
C GLY A 319 25.76 7.49 -6.19
N LYS A 320 25.27 8.74 -6.30
CA LYS A 320 25.62 9.64 -7.40
C LYS A 320 27.09 10.06 -7.39
N ILE A 321 27.67 10.33 -6.21
CA ILE A 321 29.10 10.66 -6.11
C ILE A 321 29.95 9.47 -6.56
N PHE A 322 29.67 8.27 -6.05
CA PHE A 322 30.42 7.08 -6.45
C PHE A 322 30.30 6.75 -7.92
N SER A 323 29.13 6.99 -8.55
CA SER A 323 28.93 6.79 -10.00
C SER A 323 29.72 7.76 -10.88
N LEU A 324 30.28 8.83 -10.33
CA LEU A 324 31.17 9.74 -11.05
C LEU A 324 32.62 9.22 -11.10
N PHE A 325 32.96 8.23 -10.26
CA PHE A 325 34.31 7.68 -10.17
C PHE A 325 34.46 6.27 -10.72
N ILE A 326 33.33 5.65 -11.10
CA ILE A 326 33.24 4.34 -11.77
C ILE A 326 32.78 4.52 -13.21
#